data_441535dd7a8e3e674c69b0f417c5f25c
#
_entry.id   441535dd7a8e3e674c69b0f417c5f25c
#
_cell.length_a   1.000
_cell.length_b   1.000
_cell.length_c   1.000
_cell.angle_alpha   90.00
_cell.angle_beta   90.00
_cell.angle_gamma   90.00
#
_symmetry.space_group_name_H-M   'P 1'
#
loop_
_entity.id
_entity.type
_entity.pdbx_description
1 polymer ?
#
loop_
_entity_poly.entity_id
_entity_poly.type
_entity_poly.pdbx_seq_one_letter_code
_entity_poly.pdbx_strand_id
1 'polypeptide(L)'
;MNYQTYKPHRDLESLVKFYWTLEIPFDPKNAKQMVVPDGCIEMTFNFGDKIKRFISETDFILNPNAMVMGQRTKSYYILPVGNVDTIAICFYPYGFANFVNTPLEKLADKETPITELFGPDEANKLEQQLS
;
A
#
# COMPACT_ATOMS: atom_id res chain seq x y z
N MET A 1 -11.35 -5.72 14.49
CA MET A 1 -10.14 -5.33 13.72
C MET A 1 -9.04 -6.35 13.98
N ASN A 2 -8.44 -6.88 12.93
CA ASN A 2 -7.34 -7.82 13.04
C ASN A 2 -6.12 -7.27 12.29
N TYR A 3 -5.17 -6.72 13.04
CA TYR A 3 -3.92 -6.18 12.51
C TYR A 3 -2.76 -7.03 13.01
N GLN A 4 -1.95 -7.55 12.09
CA GLN A 4 -0.80 -8.36 12.43
C GLN A 4 0.42 -7.91 11.64
N THR A 5 1.60 -8.02 12.28
CA THR A 5 2.86 -7.73 11.62
C THR A 5 3.73 -8.98 11.60
N TYR A 6 4.58 -9.09 10.59
CA TYR A 6 5.45 -10.24 10.39
C TYR A 6 6.85 -9.77 10.04
N LYS A 7 7.85 -10.44 10.60
CA LYS A 7 9.24 -10.16 10.26
C LYS A 7 9.59 -10.79 8.92
N PRO A 8 10.41 -10.14 8.08
CA PRO A 8 10.88 -10.75 6.84
C PRO A 8 11.86 -11.89 7.13
N HIS A 9 11.98 -12.80 6.16
CA HIS A 9 13.06 -13.78 6.18
C HIS A 9 14.39 -13.04 6.22
N ARG A 10 15.39 -13.62 6.92
CA ARG A 10 16.67 -12.92 7.12
C ARG A 10 17.38 -12.55 5.81
N ASP A 11 17.13 -13.29 4.71
CA ASP A 11 17.68 -12.94 3.40
C ASP A 11 17.11 -11.65 2.83
N LEU A 12 15.97 -11.18 3.35
CA LEU A 12 15.28 -9.99 2.92
C LEU A 12 15.30 -8.85 3.95
N GLU A 13 15.84 -9.07 5.14
CA GLU A 13 15.74 -8.08 6.23
C GLU A 13 16.50 -6.79 5.96
N SER A 14 17.47 -6.80 5.03
CA SER A 14 18.13 -5.57 4.61
C SER A 14 17.32 -4.73 3.62
N LEU A 15 16.32 -5.33 2.99
CA LEU A 15 15.47 -4.69 1.96
C LEU A 15 14.07 -4.40 2.47
N VAL A 16 13.52 -5.32 3.26
CA VAL A 16 12.14 -5.27 3.76
C VAL A 16 12.16 -5.04 5.26
N LYS A 17 11.41 -4.04 5.71
CA LYS A 17 11.33 -3.73 7.13
C LYS A 17 10.40 -4.68 7.86
N PHE A 18 9.18 -4.87 7.34
CA PHE A 18 8.19 -5.81 7.86
C PHE A 18 7.05 -5.99 6.87
N TYR A 19 6.22 -7.02 7.12
CA TYR A 19 4.94 -7.23 6.44
C TYR A 19 3.82 -6.93 7.43
N TRP A 20 2.65 -6.51 6.93
CA TRP A 20 1.48 -6.42 7.78
C TRP A 20 0.22 -6.85 7.03
N THR A 21 -0.75 -7.32 7.79
CA THR A 21 -2.08 -7.65 7.30
C THR A 21 -3.10 -6.89 8.14
N LEU A 22 -4.20 -6.50 7.51
CA LEU A 22 -5.26 -5.76 8.19
C LEU A 22 -6.62 -6.23 7.67
N GLU A 23 -7.48 -6.67 8.59
CA GLU A 23 -8.85 -7.02 8.30
C GLU A 23 -9.76 -6.21 9.20
N ILE A 24 -10.69 -5.43 8.60
CA ILE A 24 -11.65 -4.64 9.35
C ILE A 24 -13.02 -4.81 8.71
N PRO A 25 -14.04 -5.28 9.46
CA PRO A 25 -15.42 -5.29 8.96
C PRO A 25 -15.92 -3.88 8.70
N PHE A 26 -16.80 -3.74 7.72
CA PHE A 26 -17.40 -2.44 7.42
C PHE A 26 -18.19 -1.90 8.59
N ASP A 27 -17.96 -0.62 8.91
CA ASP A 27 -18.73 0.13 9.89
C ASP A 27 -19.15 1.46 9.26
N PRO A 28 -20.47 1.68 9.04
CA PRO A 28 -20.94 2.92 8.42
C PRO A 28 -20.67 4.17 9.27
N LYS A 29 -20.31 3.99 10.53
CA LYS A 29 -19.96 5.10 11.44
C LYS A 29 -18.50 5.50 11.36
N ASN A 30 -17.68 4.79 10.57
CA ASN A 30 -16.27 5.13 10.43
C ASN A 30 -16.08 6.51 9.81
N ALA A 31 -15.17 7.28 10.43
CA ALA A 31 -14.74 8.57 9.92
C ALA A 31 -13.46 8.41 9.10
N LYS A 32 -13.11 9.47 8.36
CA LYS A 32 -11.83 9.54 7.67
C LYS A 32 -10.70 9.32 8.66
N GLN A 33 -9.69 8.56 8.24
CA GLN A 33 -8.49 8.32 9.02
C GLN A 33 -7.31 9.05 8.40
N MET A 34 -6.51 9.69 9.24
CA MET A 34 -5.29 10.35 8.80
C MET A 34 -4.14 9.35 8.72
N VAL A 35 -3.44 9.36 7.60
CA VAL A 35 -2.23 8.56 7.40
C VAL A 35 -1.04 9.52 7.41
N VAL A 36 -0.08 9.27 8.30
CA VAL A 36 1.10 10.11 8.46
C VAL A 36 2.30 9.49 7.76
N PRO A 37 3.28 10.29 7.33
CA PRO A 37 4.50 9.76 6.73
C PRO A 37 5.25 8.86 7.71
N ASP A 38 5.74 7.71 7.24
CA ASP A 38 6.48 6.75 8.05
C ASP A 38 7.88 6.43 7.49
N GLY A 39 8.25 7.05 6.37
CA GLY A 39 9.55 6.85 5.76
C GLY A 39 9.69 5.56 4.96
N CYS A 40 8.64 4.76 4.86
CA CYS A 40 8.65 3.50 4.12
C CYS A 40 8.07 3.67 2.72
N ILE A 41 8.45 2.75 1.83
CA ILE A 41 7.75 2.53 0.57
C ILE A 41 6.94 1.25 0.75
N GLU A 42 5.64 1.31 0.54
CA GLU A 42 4.75 0.17 0.74
C GLU A 42 4.22 -0.37 -0.58
N MET A 43 4.24 -1.70 -0.71
CA MET A 43 3.51 -2.39 -1.77
C MET A 43 2.30 -3.03 -1.10
N THR A 44 1.10 -2.60 -1.49
CA THR A 44 -0.14 -3.06 -0.86
C THR A 44 -1.00 -3.83 -1.85
N PHE A 45 -1.65 -4.88 -1.34
CA PHE A 45 -2.60 -5.71 -2.07
C PHE A 45 -3.92 -5.69 -1.31
N ASN A 46 -4.95 -5.13 -1.92
CA ASN A 46 -6.27 -5.00 -1.31
C ASN A 46 -7.20 -6.06 -1.91
N PHE A 47 -7.64 -7.00 -1.08
CA PHE A 47 -8.59 -8.05 -1.46
C PHE A 47 -10.00 -7.74 -0.96
N GLY A 48 -10.18 -6.66 -0.21
CA GLY A 48 -11.47 -6.19 0.25
C GLY A 48 -12.09 -5.17 -0.69
N ASP A 49 -12.93 -4.30 -0.11
CA ASP A 49 -13.60 -3.24 -0.85
C ASP A 49 -12.65 -2.07 -1.10
N LYS A 50 -13.05 -1.16 -1.98
CA LYS A 50 -12.23 -0.01 -2.35
C LYS A 50 -11.98 0.92 -1.18
N ILE A 51 -10.89 1.66 -1.24
CA ILE A 51 -10.51 2.66 -0.25
C ILE A 51 -10.44 4.02 -0.95
N LYS A 52 -11.16 4.99 -0.41
CA LYS A 52 -11.09 6.38 -0.87
C LYS A 52 -9.85 7.05 -0.32
N ARG A 53 -9.11 7.72 -1.17
CA ARG A 53 -8.01 8.58 -0.75
C ARG A 53 -8.39 10.02 -1.09
N PHE A 54 -8.46 10.89 -0.08
CA PHE A 54 -8.92 12.25 -0.28
C PHE A 54 -7.80 13.15 -0.77
N ILE A 55 -8.10 13.89 -1.83
CA ILE A 55 -7.20 14.90 -2.39
C ILE A 55 -7.57 16.30 -1.91
N SER A 56 -8.79 16.46 -1.37
CA SER A 56 -9.30 17.65 -0.71
C SER A 56 -10.32 17.23 0.34
N GLU A 57 -11.00 18.17 0.98
CA GLU A 57 -12.04 17.84 1.97
C GLU A 57 -13.19 17.01 1.40
N THR A 58 -13.51 17.21 0.12
CA THR A 58 -14.65 16.58 -0.52
C THR A 58 -14.28 15.64 -1.68
N ASP A 59 -13.17 15.90 -2.36
CA ASP A 59 -12.79 15.15 -3.54
C ASP A 59 -11.88 14.00 -3.19
N PHE A 60 -12.07 12.85 -3.84
CA PHE A 60 -11.29 11.67 -3.58
C PHE A 60 -11.04 10.88 -4.85
N ILE A 61 -10.04 10.01 -4.79
CA ILE A 61 -9.80 8.96 -5.78
C ILE A 61 -9.93 7.60 -5.09
N LEU A 62 -10.20 6.57 -5.87
CA LEU A 62 -10.17 5.19 -5.36
C LEU A 62 -8.78 4.62 -5.57
N ASN A 63 -8.21 4.06 -4.51
CA ASN A 63 -6.90 3.43 -4.61
C ASN A 63 -6.93 2.21 -5.53
N PRO A 64 -5.88 1.96 -6.32
CA PRO A 64 -5.74 0.68 -7.04
C PRO A 64 -5.73 -0.49 -6.05
N ASN A 65 -6.21 -1.66 -6.48
CA ASN A 65 -6.22 -2.85 -5.63
C ASN A 65 -4.81 -3.37 -5.33
N ALA A 66 -3.89 -3.20 -6.25
CA ALA A 66 -2.48 -3.54 -6.04
C ALA A 66 -1.64 -2.35 -6.46
N MET A 67 -0.89 -1.81 -5.52
CA MET A 67 -0.21 -0.54 -5.75
C MET A 67 1.08 -0.44 -4.95
N VAL A 68 1.95 0.48 -5.39
CA VAL A 68 3.10 0.94 -4.62
C VAL A 68 2.81 2.35 -4.14
N MET A 69 2.89 2.54 -2.83
CA MET A 69 2.82 3.85 -2.21
C MET A 69 4.25 4.34 -1.99
N GLY A 70 4.65 5.38 -2.72
CA GLY A 70 5.96 5.99 -2.53
C GLY A 70 6.07 6.70 -1.20
N GLN A 71 7.28 7.21 -0.90
CA GLN A 71 7.49 7.94 0.34
C GLN A 71 6.54 9.14 0.41
N ARG A 72 5.93 9.33 1.57
CA ARG A 72 5.01 10.43 1.82
C ARG A 72 5.75 11.59 2.47
N THR A 73 5.54 12.78 1.94
CA THR A 73 6.03 14.01 2.53
C THR A 73 4.95 14.75 3.31
N LYS A 74 3.67 14.37 3.09
CA LYS A 74 2.50 14.99 3.71
C LYS A 74 1.54 13.93 4.21
N SER A 75 0.80 14.27 5.27
CA SER A 75 -0.33 13.45 5.73
C SER A 75 -1.48 13.54 4.73
N TYR A 76 -2.31 12.49 4.72
CA TYR A 76 -3.50 12.45 3.88
C TYR A 76 -4.59 11.64 4.59
N TYR A 77 -5.81 11.71 4.05
CA TYR A 77 -6.96 11.01 4.65
C TYR A 77 -7.45 9.89 3.75
N ILE A 78 -7.87 8.81 4.38
CA ILE A 78 -8.50 7.67 3.68
C ILE A 78 -9.82 7.32 4.35
N LEU A 79 -10.70 6.66 3.59
CA LEU A 79 -11.97 6.14 4.09
C LEU A 79 -12.33 4.87 3.31
N PRO A 80 -12.34 3.69 3.96
CA PRO A 80 -12.82 2.48 3.30
C PRO A 80 -14.30 2.58 2.96
N VAL A 81 -14.69 2.09 1.78
CA VAL A 81 -16.12 2.08 1.37
C VAL A 81 -16.83 0.82 1.85
N GLY A 82 -16.11 -0.16 2.37
CA GLY A 82 -16.65 -1.42 2.85
C GLY A 82 -15.66 -2.14 3.75
N ASN A 83 -15.58 -3.45 3.62
CA ASN A 83 -14.63 -4.26 4.40
C ASN A 83 -13.20 -4.02 3.95
N VAL A 84 -12.28 -3.98 4.93
CA VAL A 84 -10.85 -3.89 4.67
C VAL A 84 -10.23 -5.28 4.75
N ASP A 85 -9.46 -5.66 3.73
CA ASP A 85 -8.68 -6.91 3.71
C ASP A 85 -7.42 -6.63 2.88
N THR A 86 -6.34 -6.27 3.57
CA THR A 86 -5.12 -5.77 2.94
C THR A 86 -3.91 -6.53 3.44
N ILE A 87 -2.99 -6.81 2.51
CA ILE A 87 -1.65 -7.31 2.81
C ILE A 87 -0.67 -6.27 2.28
N ALA A 88 0.35 -5.94 3.06
CA ALA A 88 1.34 -4.96 2.67
C ALA A 88 2.76 -5.40 2.98
N ILE A 89 3.68 -4.94 2.14
CA ILE A 89 5.11 -5.11 2.32
C ILE A 89 5.70 -3.71 2.51
N CYS A 90 6.35 -3.49 3.66
CA CYS A 90 7.03 -2.23 3.94
C CYS A 90 8.51 -2.37 3.62
N PHE A 91 8.95 -1.65 2.60
CA PHE A 91 10.35 -1.66 2.18
C PHE A 91 11.09 -0.48 2.77
N TYR A 92 12.37 -0.68 3.07
CA TYR A 92 13.27 0.46 3.17
C TYR A 92 13.37 1.08 1.77
N PRO A 93 13.43 2.42 1.64
CA PRO A 93 13.50 3.04 0.30
C PRO A 93 14.64 2.50 -0.56
N TYR A 94 15.84 2.36 0.02
CA TYR A 94 16.97 1.79 -0.71
C TYR A 94 16.75 0.32 -1.08
N GLY A 95 15.96 -0.40 -0.31
CA GLY A 95 15.62 -1.79 -0.61
C GLY A 95 14.71 -1.88 -1.83
N PHE A 96 13.67 -1.03 -1.88
CA PHE A 96 12.74 -1.02 -2.99
C PHE A 96 13.42 -0.63 -4.31
N ALA A 97 14.42 0.23 -4.27
CA ALA A 97 15.15 0.68 -5.46
C ALA A 97 15.75 -0.48 -6.26
N ASN A 98 15.99 -1.64 -5.63
CA ASN A 98 16.51 -2.82 -6.33
C ASN A 98 15.47 -3.51 -7.21
N PHE A 99 14.19 -3.21 -7.04
CA PHE A 99 13.10 -3.91 -7.72
C PHE A 99 12.51 -3.12 -8.89
N VAL A 100 12.84 -1.84 -9.03
CA VAL A 100 12.26 -0.97 -10.05
C VAL A 100 13.34 -0.15 -10.75
N ASN A 101 13.05 0.24 -12.00
CA ASN A 101 13.92 1.13 -12.77
C ASN A 101 13.47 2.60 -12.66
N THR A 102 12.27 2.83 -12.12
CA THR A 102 11.74 4.19 -11.94
C THR A 102 12.43 4.87 -10.77
N PRO A 103 12.89 6.13 -10.94
CA PRO A 103 13.43 6.88 -9.81
C PRO A 103 12.42 7.01 -8.68
N LEU A 104 12.85 6.81 -7.43
CA LEU A 104 11.95 6.78 -6.28
C LEU A 104 11.21 8.10 -6.07
N GLU A 105 11.83 9.23 -6.39
CA GLU A 105 11.20 10.54 -6.28
C GLU A 105 9.97 10.68 -7.19
N LYS A 106 9.89 9.93 -8.28
CA LYS A 106 8.72 9.92 -9.16
C LYS A 106 7.54 9.15 -8.57
N LEU A 107 7.79 8.33 -7.54
CA LEU A 107 6.75 7.57 -6.85
C LEU A 107 6.27 8.29 -5.59
N ALA A 108 6.95 9.34 -5.16
CA ALA A 108 6.64 10.04 -3.91
C ALA A 108 5.24 10.66 -3.94
N ASP A 109 4.55 10.60 -2.80
CA ASP A 109 3.24 11.18 -2.56
C ASP A 109 2.14 10.72 -3.53
N LYS A 110 2.27 9.51 -4.08
CA LYS A 110 1.21 8.96 -4.94
C LYS A 110 1.13 7.44 -4.84
N GLU A 111 0.01 6.93 -5.32
CA GLU A 111 -0.28 5.51 -5.45
C GLU A 111 -0.07 5.11 -6.91
N THR A 112 0.87 4.19 -7.18
CA THR A 112 1.18 3.70 -8.52
C THR A 112 0.73 2.25 -8.64
N PRO A 113 -0.16 1.92 -9.60
CA PRO A 113 -0.53 0.51 -9.80
C PRO A 113 0.70 -0.34 -10.12
N ILE A 114 0.76 -1.55 -9.57
CA ILE A 114 1.91 -2.44 -9.82
C ILE A 114 2.02 -2.83 -11.29
N THR A 115 0.91 -2.79 -12.04
CA THR A 115 0.92 -3.05 -13.48
C THR A 115 1.76 -2.04 -14.26
N GLU A 116 1.85 -0.80 -13.78
CA GLU A 116 2.68 0.22 -14.41
C GLU A 116 4.17 0.00 -14.16
N LEU A 117 4.52 -0.60 -13.01
CA LEU A 117 5.92 -0.80 -12.62
C LEU A 117 6.49 -2.13 -13.12
N PHE A 118 5.68 -3.18 -13.09
CA PHE A 118 6.15 -4.55 -13.37
C PHE A 118 5.52 -5.18 -14.60
N GLY A 119 4.51 -4.52 -15.20
CA GLY A 119 3.74 -5.07 -16.29
C GLY A 119 2.58 -5.95 -15.81
N PRO A 120 1.53 -6.13 -16.64
CA PRO A 120 0.32 -6.84 -16.20
C PRO A 120 0.55 -8.32 -15.86
N ASP A 121 1.45 -9.02 -16.56
CA ASP A 121 1.68 -10.44 -16.30
C ASP A 121 2.34 -10.68 -14.95
N GLU A 122 3.37 -9.92 -14.62
CA GLU A 122 4.06 -10.03 -13.33
C GLU A 122 3.16 -9.58 -12.18
N ALA A 123 2.39 -8.51 -12.40
CA ALA A 123 1.44 -8.03 -11.40
C ALA A 123 0.39 -9.07 -11.08
N ASN A 124 -0.18 -9.73 -12.09
CA ASN A 124 -1.16 -10.80 -11.90
C ASN A 124 -0.58 -11.99 -11.13
N LYS A 125 0.65 -12.38 -11.42
CA LYS A 125 1.33 -13.45 -10.70
C LYS A 125 1.48 -13.13 -9.21
N LEU A 126 1.87 -11.90 -8.90
CA LEU A 126 2.02 -11.48 -7.51
C LEU A 126 0.69 -11.51 -6.76
N GLU A 127 -0.38 -10.99 -7.37
CA GLU A 127 -1.70 -11.00 -6.75
C GLU A 127 -2.21 -12.41 -6.51
N GLN A 128 -2.01 -13.33 -7.46
CA GLN A 128 -2.44 -14.71 -7.34
C GLN A 128 -1.71 -15.46 -6.22
N GLN A 129 -0.43 -15.17 -6.03
CA GLN A 129 0.37 -15.80 -4.98
C GLN A 129 -0.05 -15.36 -3.58
N LEU A 130 -0.63 -14.16 -3.46
CA LEU A 130 -1.00 -13.57 -2.17
C LEU A 130 -2.49 -13.75 -1.83
N SER A 131 -3.30 -14.08 -2.81
CA SER A 131 -4.74 -14.25 -2.59
C SER A 131 -5.11 -15.59 -1.94
#